data_1dd221f2d14beec59e03630ddf31acf1
#
_entry.id   1dd221f2d14beec59e03630ddf31acf1
#
_cell.length_a   1.000
_cell.length_b   1.000
_cell.length_c   1.000
_cell.angle_alpha   90.00
_cell.angle_beta   90.00
_cell.angle_gamma   90.00
#
_symmetry.space_group_name_H-M   'P 1'
#
loop_
_entity.id
_entity.type
_entity.pdbx_description
1 polymer ?
#
loop_
_entity_poly.entity_id
_entity_poly.type
_entity_poly.pdbx_seq_one_letter_code
_entity_poly.pdbx_strand_id
1 'polypeptide(L)'
;EAFYTLFACGDSLPLQIPVVFFGIKYPDMELIATHPNVCGFTANPDFDVILRQAQKIFPQRKEVVCVIDNSFLSNKGLEDFEEEWKIFQKDNPDYRMKVYNTQNHTTSHIIAAICYPRNSYERLVVAPKWSPFLSFVGKNSKAPVFSSQNVGLTNGVFCAYDSDSYASALSAAQRAALVLKGTSPQEIGVTEITQGFIYDYKQLDYFHIDPDKVSSSGTIVNEPYWEKYKYLFILLYPSILALLIASIVWLMRANR
;
A
#
# COMPACT_ATOMS: atom_id res chain seq x y z
N GLU A 1 -0.68 -6.95 -17.34
CA GLU A 1 -0.84 -7.99 -18.40
C GLU A 1 -2.15 -7.80 -19.15
N ALA A 2 -3.34 -7.82 -18.52
CA ALA A 2 -4.63 -7.70 -19.22
C ALA A 2 -4.73 -6.47 -20.15
N PHE A 3 -4.20 -5.33 -19.73
CA PHE A 3 -4.17 -4.11 -20.52
C PHE A 3 -3.38 -4.29 -21.84
N TYR A 4 -2.17 -4.83 -21.76
CA TYR A 4 -1.37 -5.08 -22.97
C TYR A 4 -1.92 -6.20 -23.84
N THR A 5 -2.56 -7.21 -23.25
CA THR A 5 -3.25 -8.27 -23.99
C THR A 5 -4.39 -7.68 -24.83
N LEU A 6 -5.13 -6.71 -24.28
CA LEU A 6 -6.20 -6.03 -25.01
C LEU A 6 -5.69 -5.39 -26.30
N PHE A 7 -4.53 -4.70 -26.27
CA PHE A 7 -3.94 -4.08 -27.46
C PHE A 7 -3.31 -5.10 -28.41
N ALA A 8 -2.71 -6.17 -27.87
CA ALA A 8 -2.17 -7.26 -28.69
C ALA A 8 -3.26 -8.03 -29.47
N CYS A 9 -4.50 -8.04 -28.96
CA CYS A 9 -5.66 -8.62 -29.65
C CYS A 9 -6.39 -7.61 -30.56
N GLY A 10 -5.79 -6.47 -30.86
CA GLY A 10 -6.41 -5.32 -31.52
C GLY A 10 -7.14 -5.60 -32.83
N ASP A 11 -6.69 -6.58 -33.62
CA ASP A 11 -7.36 -7.00 -34.85
C ASP A 11 -8.72 -7.71 -34.60
N SER A 12 -8.94 -8.18 -33.36
CA SER A 12 -10.14 -8.90 -32.95
C SER A 12 -11.11 -8.04 -32.13
N LEU A 13 -10.65 -6.88 -31.62
CA LEU A 13 -11.46 -5.94 -30.87
C LEU A 13 -11.77 -4.70 -31.73
N PRO A 14 -13.06 -4.37 -31.92
CA PRO A 14 -13.41 -3.16 -32.64
C PRO A 14 -12.80 -1.94 -31.94
N LEU A 15 -11.94 -1.19 -32.63
CA LEU A 15 -11.35 0.09 -32.14
C LEU A 15 -12.41 1.13 -31.75
N GLN A 16 -13.67 0.85 -32.06
CA GLN A 16 -14.83 1.70 -31.73
C GLN A 16 -15.37 1.44 -30.33
N ILE A 17 -14.98 0.36 -29.63
CA ILE A 17 -15.45 0.09 -28.28
C ILE A 17 -14.63 0.92 -27.30
N PRO A 18 -15.28 1.81 -26.53
CA PRO A 18 -14.58 2.58 -25.51
C PRO A 18 -13.99 1.68 -24.41
N VAL A 19 -12.76 1.98 -24.03
CA VAL A 19 -12.04 1.27 -22.96
C VAL A 19 -11.75 2.24 -21.82
N VAL A 20 -12.22 1.90 -20.63
CA VAL A 20 -11.89 2.61 -19.40
C VAL A 20 -11.07 1.71 -18.50
N PHE A 21 -9.84 2.10 -18.17
CA PHE A 21 -8.95 1.33 -17.32
C PHE A 21 -8.68 2.02 -15.98
N PHE A 22 -8.27 1.24 -14.98
CA PHE A 22 -7.80 1.75 -13.69
C PHE A 22 -6.80 0.78 -13.05
N GLY A 23 -6.02 1.29 -12.08
CA GLY A 23 -5.05 0.49 -11.33
C GLY A 23 -3.86 -0.01 -12.17
N ILE A 24 -3.61 0.62 -13.30
CA ILE A 24 -2.47 0.28 -14.16
C ILE A 24 -1.26 1.09 -13.71
N LYS A 25 -0.19 0.37 -13.40
CA LYS A 25 1.13 0.95 -13.14
C LYS A 25 1.97 0.88 -14.41
N TYR A 26 2.68 1.96 -14.71
CA TYR A 26 3.56 2.07 -15.89
C TYR A 26 2.87 1.73 -17.22
N PRO A 27 1.73 2.33 -17.56
CA PRO A 27 1.14 2.12 -18.86
C PRO A 27 2.04 2.72 -19.96
N ASP A 28 2.03 2.08 -21.11
CA ASP A 28 2.64 2.64 -22.32
C ASP A 28 1.77 3.80 -22.83
N MET A 29 2.21 5.02 -22.53
CA MET A 29 1.48 6.23 -22.90
C MET A 29 1.52 6.52 -24.40
N GLU A 30 2.56 6.06 -25.12
CA GLU A 30 2.65 6.17 -26.56
C GLU A 30 1.60 5.25 -27.21
N LEU A 31 1.49 4.02 -26.73
CA LEU A 31 0.45 3.10 -27.17
C LEU A 31 -0.96 3.66 -26.91
N ILE A 32 -1.22 4.22 -25.73
CA ILE A 32 -2.51 4.83 -25.41
C ILE A 32 -2.81 6.00 -26.34
N ALA A 33 -1.83 6.85 -26.65
CA ALA A 33 -2.00 8.01 -27.52
C ALA A 33 -2.45 7.62 -28.94
N THR A 34 -2.12 6.41 -29.41
CA THR A 34 -2.59 5.88 -30.71
C THR A 34 -4.02 5.33 -30.67
N HIS A 35 -4.64 5.24 -29.49
CA HIS A 35 -5.97 4.66 -29.28
C HIS A 35 -6.96 5.68 -28.68
N PRO A 36 -7.64 6.49 -29.53
CA PRO A 36 -8.52 7.57 -29.05
C PRO A 36 -9.77 7.07 -28.30
N ASN A 37 -10.04 5.77 -28.34
CA ASN A 37 -11.12 5.12 -27.60
C ASN A 37 -10.73 4.68 -26.17
N VAL A 38 -9.52 5.03 -25.70
CA VAL A 38 -9.00 4.61 -24.40
C VAL A 38 -8.90 5.79 -23.43
N CYS A 39 -9.39 5.63 -22.23
CA CYS A 39 -9.19 6.56 -21.11
C CYS A 39 -9.04 5.80 -19.80
N GLY A 40 -8.61 6.47 -18.74
CA GLY A 40 -8.52 5.78 -17.45
C GLY A 40 -7.62 6.45 -16.43
N PHE A 41 -7.21 5.65 -15.46
CA PHE A 41 -6.36 6.08 -14.34
C PHE A 41 -5.09 5.26 -14.25
N THR A 42 -3.96 5.96 -14.10
CA THR A 42 -2.68 5.36 -13.72
C THR A 42 -2.50 5.39 -12.20
N ALA A 43 -1.66 4.52 -11.68
CA ALA A 43 -1.32 4.45 -10.25
C ALA A 43 0.18 4.17 -10.08
N ASN A 44 1.03 5.00 -10.72
CA ASN A 44 2.48 4.84 -10.60
C ASN A 44 2.91 5.08 -9.15
N PRO A 45 3.85 4.29 -8.60
CA PRO A 45 4.34 4.50 -7.25
C PRO A 45 5.15 5.80 -7.15
N ASP A 46 5.12 6.40 -5.97
CA ASP A 46 5.98 7.52 -5.57
C ASP A 46 6.89 7.04 -4.44
N PHE A 47 8.12 6.71 -4.77
CA PHE A 47 9.07 6.14 -3.81
C PHE A 47 9.71 7.20 -2.91
N ASP A 48 9.82 8.45 -3.35
CA ASP A 48 10.28 9.53 -2.47
C ASP A 48 9.32 9.73 -1.30
N VAL A 49 8.01 9.73 -1.59
CA VAL A 49 6.98 9.80 -0.55
C VAL A 49 7.07 8.59 0.40
N ILE A 50 7.26 7.38 -0.13
CA ILE A 50 7.44 6.16 0.68
C ILE A 50 8.70 6.27 1.57
N LEU A 51 9.82 6.71 1.03
CA LEU A 51 11.09 6.84 1.74
C LEU A 51 11.01 7.90 2.85
N ARG A 52 10.42 9.06 2.57
CA ARG A 52 10.23 10.12 3.58
C ARG A 52 9.29 9.68 4.70
N GLN A 53 8.24 8.95 4.39
CA GLN A 53 7.36 8.39 5.42
C GLN A 53 8.07 7.32 6.25
N ALA A 54 8.83 6.44 5.61
CA ALA A 54 9.64 5.44 6.30
C ALA A 54 10.68 6.09 7.23
N GLN A 55 11.35 7.15 6.77
CA GLN A 55 12.26 7.95 7.57
C GLN A 55 11.59 8.58 8.80
N LYS A 56 10.39 9.14 8.61
CA LYS A 56 9.62 9.77 9.69
C LYS A 56 9.25 8.77 10.79
N ILE A 57 8.87 7.54 10.40
CA ILE A 57 8.46 6.50 11.35
C ILE A 57 9.67 5.80 11.98
N PHE A 58 10.72 5.57 11.20
CA PHE A 58 11.92 4.82 11.61
C PHE A 58 13.22 5.60 11.35
N PRO A 59 13.43 6.76 11.97
CA PRO A 59 14.57 7.65 11.68
C PRO A 59 15.94 7.03 11.95
N GLN A 60 16.00 5.99 12.80
CA GLN A 60 17.23 5.27 13.15
C GLN A 60 17.63 4.24 12.09
N ARG A 61 16.74 3.88 11.13
CA ARG A 61 17.00 2.88 10.12
C ARG A 61 17.55 3.52 8.86
N LYS A 62 18.82 3.28 8.58
CA LYS A 62 19.58 3.98 7.53
C LYS A 62 19.91 3.11 6.33
N GLU A 63 19.62 1.81 6.37
CA GLU A 63 19.84 0.91 5.25
C GLU A 63 18.51 0.50 4.63
N VAL A 64 18.28 0.95 3.40
CA VAL A 64 17.09 0.62 2.61
C VAL A 64 17.42 -0.55 1.69
N VAL A 65 16.62 -1.61 1.79
CA VAL A 65 16.76 -2.81 0.97
C VAL A 65 15.61 -2.86 -0.02
N CYS A 66 15.91 -2.76 -1.31
CA CYS A 66 14.95 -2.98 -2.39
C CYS A 66 15.00 -4.45 -2.84
N VAL A 67 13.84 -5.10 -2.93
CA VAL A 67 13.73 -6.50 -3.36
C VAL A 67 12.92 -6.57 -4.64
N ILE A 68 13.51 -7.16 -5.68
CA ILE A 68 12.91 -7.30 -7.02
C ILE A 68 12.97 -8.74 -7.53
N ASP A 69 12.17 -9.04 -8.56
CA ASP A 69 12.04 -10.38 -9.17
C ASP A 69 12.21 -10.41 -10.70
N ASN A 70 12.81 -9.38 -11.32
CA ASN A 70 12.96 -9.21 -12.76
C ASN A 70 11.64 -9.20 -13.58
N SER A 71 10.49 -9.13 -12.94
CA SER A 71 9.25 -8.87 -13.67
C SER A 71 9.23 -7.44 -14.19
N PHE A 72 8.42 -7.18 -15.21
CA PHE A 72 8.26 -5.85 -15.81
C PHE A 72 8.00 -4.78 -14.74
N LEU A 73 7.03 -5.02 -13.83
CA LEU A 73 6.69 -4.07 -12.76
C LEU A 73 7.84 -3.87 -11.76
N SER A 74 8.57 -4.92 -11.42
CA SER A 74 9.73 -4.80 -10.52
C SER A 74 10.86 -4.01 -11.14
N ASN A 75 11.15 -4.23 -12.42
CA ASN A 75 12.23 -3.53 -13.11
C ASN A 75 11.87 -2.06 -13.32
N LYS A 76 10.64 -1.75 -13.76
CA LYS A 76 10.19 -0.37 -13.87
C LYS A 76 10.15 0.33 -12.52
N GLY A 77 9.65 -0.33 -11.49
CA GLY A 77 9.68 0.20 -10.15
C GLY A 77 11.09 0.39 -9.58
N LEU A 78 12.08 -0.42 -10.00
CA LEU A 78 13.47 -0.21 -9.61
C LEU A 78 14.07 1.02 -10.32
N GLU A 79 13.79 1.20 -11.62
CA GLU A 79 14.23 2.39 -12.36
C GLU A 79 13.77 3.68 -11.67
N ASP A 80 12.46 3.80 -11.37
CA ASP A 80 11.90 4.95 -10.67
C ASP A 80 12.47 5.08 -9.25
N PHE A 81 12.58 3.96 -8.52
CA PHE A 81 13.15 3.96 -7.18
C PHE A 81 14.61 4.47 -7.17
N GLU A 82 15.42 4.09 -8.15
CA GLU A 82 16.81 4.56 -8.26
C GLU A 82 16.91 6.06 -8.61
N GLU A 83 15.99 6.56 -9.43
CA GLU A 83 15.92 8.00 -9.76
C GLU A 83 15.50 8.83 -8.53
N GLU A 84 14.44 8.43 -7.87
CA GLU A 84 13.94 9.11 -6.67
C GLU A 84 14.90 8.95 -5.48
N TRP A 85 15.58 7.81 -5.37
CA TRP A 85 16.66 7.60 -4.41
C TRP A 85 17.77 8.63 -4.51
N LYS A 86 18.18 8.99 -5.73
CA LYS A 86 19.21 10.03 -5.94
C LYS A 86 18.76 11.38 -5.39
N ILE A 87 17.47 11.69 -5.46
CA ILE A 87 16.88 12.91 -4.90
C ILE A 87 16.86 12.81 -3.37
N PHE A 88 16.31 11.73 -2.83
CA PHE A 88 16.24 11.49 -1.39
C PHE A 88 17.61 11.50 -0.72
N GLN A 89 18.62 10.88 -1.34
CA GLN A 89 19.96 10.75 -0.79
C GLN A 89 20.71 12.08 -0.71
N LYS A 90 20.40 13.07 -1.56
CA LYS A 90 21.00 14.43 -1.45
C LYS A 90 20.69 15.08 -0.10
N ASP A 91 19.46 14.88 0.39
CA ASP A 91 19.00 15.41 1.67
C ASP A 91 19.39 14.49 2.84
N ASN A 92 19.72 13.23 2.55
CA ASN A 92 19.95 12.16 3.53
C ASN A 92 21.22 11.34 3.22
N PRO A 93 22.42 11.92 3.28
CA PRO A 93 23.67 11.31 2.82
C PRO A 93 24.12 10.11 3.68
N ASP A 94 23.56 9.92 4.86
CA ASP A 94 23.82 8.80 5.77
C ASP A 94 23.00 7.56 5.45
N TYR A 95 22.01 7.67 4.54
CA TYR A 95 21.23 6.52 4.08
C TYR A 95 21.99 5.72 3.01
N ARG A 96 21.80 4.41 3.04
CA ARG A 96 22.42 3.47 2.09
C ARG A 96 21.34 2.60 1.46
N MET A 97 21.47 2.32 0.18
CA MET A 97 20.58 1.43 -0.56
C MET A 97 21.31 0.13 -0.93
N LYS A 98 20.57 -0.99 -0.87
CA LYS A 98 20.95 -2.27 -1.42
C LYS A 98 19.80 -2.86 -2.22
N VAL A 99 20.11 -3.40 -3.38
CA VAL A 99 19.14 -4.10 -4.23
C VAL A 99 19.41 -5.60 -4.18
N TYR A 100 18.37 -6.37 -3.90
CA TYR A 100 18.41 -7.84 -3.99
C TYR A 100 17.43 -8.30 -5.07
N ASN A 101 17.97 -9.01 -6.06
CA ASN A 101 17.17 -9.64 -7.11
C ASN A 101 17.00 -11.13 -6.76
N THR A 102 15.76 -11.60 -6.65
CA THR A 102 15.45 -12.99 -6.27
C THR A 102 15.86 -14.01 -7.34
N GLN A 103 16.20 -13.59 -8.55
CA GLN A 103 16.75 -14.48 -9.57
C GLN A 103 18.27 -14.63 -9.47
N ASN A 104 18.96 -13.59 -9.01
CA ASN A 104 20.42 -13.57 -8.92
C ASN A 104 20.95 -13.97 -7.53
N HIS A 105 20.09 -13.92 -6.52
CA HIS A 105 20.41 -14.26 -5.14
C HIS A 105 19.48 -15.36 -4.65
N THR A 106 20.03 -16.37 -3.98
CA THR A 106 19.19 -17.39 -3.36
C THR A 106 18.30 -16.78 -2.28
N THR A 107 17.10 -17.30 -2.12
CA THR A 107 16.18 -16.89 -1.06
C THR A 107 16.84 -16.93 0.31
N SER A 108 17.65 -17.96 0.59
CA SER A 108 18.41 -18.09 1.85
C SER A 108 19.39 -16.93 2.06
N HIS A 109 20.06 -16.47 1.00
CA HIS A 109 20.96 -15.33 1.07
C HIS A 109 20.20 -14.04 1.42
N ILE A 110 19.08 -13.79 0.75
CA ILE A 110 18.27 -12.58 0.99
C ILE A 110 17.66 -12.62 2.39
N ILE A 111 17.15 -13.78 2.84
CA ILE A 111 16.66 -13.98 4.21
C ILE A 111 17.76 -13.68 5.23
N ALA A 112 18.95 -14.26 5.01
CA ALA A 112 20.09 -14.01 5.87
C ALA A 112 20.47 -12.53 5.94
N ALA A 113 20.40 -11.84 4.80
CA ALA A 113 20.70 -10.42 4.73
C ALA A 113 19.65 -9.55 5.46
N ILE A 114 18.37 -9.91 5.44
CA ILE A 114 17.28 -9.05 5.95
C ILE A 114 16.82 -9.47 7.35
N CYS A 115 16.66 -10.79 7.60
CA CYS A 115 15.95 -11.29 8.79
C CYS A 115 16.84 -11.55 10.00
N TYR A 116 18.17 -11.64 9.85
CA TYR A 116 19.03 -11.81 11.03
C TYR A 116 19.01 -10.57 11.93
N PRO A 117 18.95 -10.77 13.28
CA PRO A 117 18.67 -9.71 14.24
C PRO A 117 19.54 -8.46 14.08
N ARG A 118 20.86 -8.63 13.92
CA ARG A 118 21.79 -7.51 13.76
C ARG A 118 21.45 -6.63 12.55
N ASN A 119 21.04 -7.26 11.44
CA ASN A 119 20.75 -6.55 10.20
C ASN A 119 19.34 -5.98 10.18
N SER A 120 18.37 -6.70 10.73
CA SER A 120 16.96 -6.30 10.66
C SER A 120 16.63 -5.03 11.45
N TYR A 121 17.41 -4.70 12.49
CA TYR A 121 17.20 -3.45 13.25
C TYR A 121 17.68 -2.19 12.55
N GLU A 122 18.59 -2.31 11.59
CA GLU A 122 19.15 -1.20 10.83
C GLU A 122 18.46 -0.98 9.49
N ARG A 123 17.59 -1.91 9.06
CA ARG A 123 17.04 -1.99 7.70
C ARG A 123 15.58 -1.62 7.62
N LEU A 124 15.24 -1.05 6.47
CA LEU A 124 13.90 -0.93 5.92
C LEU A 124 13.85 -1.76 4.64
N VAL A 125 12.73 -2.39 4.34
CA VAL A 125 12.53 -3.08 3.06
C VAL A 125 11.53 -2.27 2.25
N VAL A 126 11.90 -1.95 1.00
CA VAL A 126 11.00 -1.30 0.03
C VAL A 126 10.78 -2.27 -1.13
N ALA A 127 9.54 -2.49 -1.48
CA ALA A 127 9.15 -3.43 -2.50
C ALA A 127 8.31 -2.78 -3.59
N PRO A 128 8.84 -2.62 -4.81
CA PRO A 128 8.07 -2.16 -5.96
C PRO A 128 6.92 -3.10 -6.34
N LYS A 129 7.07 -4.39 -6.01
CA LYS A 129 6.06 -5.41 -6.23
C LYS A 129 5.99 -6.36 -5.05
N TRP A 130 4.77 -6.68 -4.62
CA TRP A 130 4.57 -7.68 -3.58
C TRP A 130 4.89 -9.10 -4.05
N SER A 131 5.43 -9.91 -3.13
CA SER A 131 5.66 -11.34 -3.33
C SER A 131 5.46 -12.11 -2.02
N PRO A 132 5.22 -13.44 -2.06
CA PRO A 132 5.16 -14.28 -0.86
C PRO A 132 6.44 -14.22 -0.01
N PHE A 133 7.59 -13.98 -0.65
CA PHE A 133 8.87 -13.77 0.03
C PHE A 133 8.82 -12.55 0.97
N LEU A 134 8.22 -11.45 0.53
CA LEU A 134 8.07 -10.25 1.36
C LEU A 134 7.15 -10.47 2.56
N SER A 135 6.13 -11.32 2.41
CA SER A 135 5.30 -11.76 3.53
C SER A 135 6.10 -12.53 4.56
N PHE A 136 6.99 -13.40 4.11
CA PHE A 136 7.90 -14.12 5.01
C PHE A 136 8.82 -13.15 5.75
N VAL A 137 9.44 -12.20 5.05
CA VAL A 137 10.29 -11.15 5.64
C VAL A 137 9.52 -10.35 6.68
N GLY A 138 8.34 -9.84 6.34
CA GLY A 138 7.53 -9.03 7.24
C GLY A 138 7.08 -9.75 8.51
N LYS A 139 6.84 -11.07 8.43
CA LYS A 139 6.44 -11.88 9.58
C LYS A 139 7.61 -12.33 10.47
N ASN A 140 8.82 -12.43 9.93
CA ASN A 140 9.95 -13.08 10.60
C ASN A 140 11.14 -12.15 10.88
N SER A 141 11.07 -10.89 10.50
CA SER A 141 12.17 -9.95 10.72
C SER A 141 11.71 -8.68 11.45
N LYS A 142 12.69 -7.98 12.03
CA LYS A 142 12.49 -6.64 12.59
C LYS A 142 12.69 -5.53 11.54
N ALA A 143 12.81 -5.87 10.27
CA ALA A 143 12.83 -4.92 9.18
C ALA A 143 11.39 -4.69 8.69
N PRO A 144 10.81 -3.49 8.84
CA PRO A 144 9.48 -3.19 8.32
C PRO A 144 9.50 -3.19 6.80
N VAL A 145 8.42 -3.70 6.20
CA VAL A 145 8.26 -3.81 4.76
C VAL A 145 7.30 -2.71 4.29
N PHE A 146 7.79 -1.84 3.42
CA PHE A 146 7.01 -0.86 2.69
C PHE A 146 6.77 -1.33 1.26
N SER A 147 5.57 -1.19 0.76
CA SER A 147 5.20 -1.66 -0.57
C SER A 147 4.52 -0.54 -1.37
N SER A 148 4.74 -0.53 -2.67
CA SER A 148 3.95 0.29 -3.59
C SER A 148 2.62 -0.37 -3.99
N GLN A 149 2.26 -1.47 -3.35
CA GLN A 149 1.00 -2.20 -3.59
C GLN A 149 0.35 -2.56 -2.27
N ASN A 150 -0.97 -2.41 -2.18
CA ASN A 150 -1.76 -2.75 -0.98
C ASN A 150 -1.93 -4.26 -0.76
N VAL A 151 -1.52 -5.08 -1.71
CA VAL A 151 -1.47 -6.54 -1.59
C VAL A 151 -0.41 -6.92 -0.55
N GLY A 152 -0.78 -7.72 0.44
CA GLY A 152 0.15 -8.18 1.48
C GLY A 152 0.05 -7.46 2.82
N LEU A 153 -0.78 -6.42 2.95
CA LEU A 153 -1.03 -5.73 4.23
C LEU A 153 -1.49 -6.67 5.36
N THR A 154 -2.19 -7.76 5.06
CA THR A 154 -2.55 -8.79 6.04
C THR A 154 -1.47 -9.85 6.24
N ASN A 155 -0.38 -9.76 5.51
CA ASN A 155 0.65 -10.78 5.36
C ASN A 155 2.08 -10.26 5.66
N GLY A 156 2.22 -9.32 6.59
CA GLY A 156 3.52 -8.86 7.07
C GLY A 156 4.05 -7.59 6.40
N VAL A 157 3.34 -7.00 5.45
CA VAL A 157 3.64 -5.65 4.96
C VAL A 157 3.23 -4.64 6.03
N PHE A 158 4.16 -3.77 6.42
CA PHE A 158 3.95 -2.74 7.42
C PHE A 158 3.06 -1.62 6.88
N CYS A 159 3.39 -1.14 5.70
CA CYS A 159 2.72 -0.02 5.07
C CYS A 159 2.74 -0.18 3.54
N ALA A 160 1.62 0.13 2.91
CA ALA A 160 1.53 0.29 1.46
C ALA A 160 1.24 1.76 1.11
N TYR A 161 1.80 2.23 0.00
CA TYR A 161 1.41 3.48 -0.63
C TYR A 161 0.74 3.15 -1.96
N ASP A 162 -0.57 3.20 -1.97
CA ASP A 162 -1.37 2.75 -3.13
C ASP A 162 -2.71 3.49 -3.16
N SER A 163 -3.43 3.33 -4.24
CA SER A 163 -4.80 3.83 -4.36
C SER A 163 -5.80 2.90 -3.64
N ASP A 164 -6.86 3.48 -3.09
CA ASP A 164 -8.01 2.71 -2.62
C ASP A 164 -8.70 2.04 -3.81
N SER A 165 -8.78 0.69 -3.78
CA SER A 165 -9.32 -0.10 -4.89
C SER A 165 -10.80 0.18 -5.14
N TYR A 166 -11.60 0.44 -4.09
CA TYR A 166 -13.01 0.76 -4.24
C TYR A 166 -13.20 2.16 -4.84
N ALA A 167 -12.49 3.16 -4.32
CA ALA A 167 -12.53 4.51 -4.85
C ALA A 167 -12.03 4.57 -6.31
N SER A 168 -11.02 3.78 -6.64
CA SER A 168 -10.50 3.64 -8.01
C SER A 168 -11.54 3.04 -8.96
N ALA A 169 -12.20 1.97 -8.55
CA ALA A 169 -13.27 1.34 -9.34
C ALA A 169 -14.47 2.27 -9.51
N LEU A 170 -14.87 2.99 -8.45
CA LEU A 170 -15.95 3.98 -8.52
C LEU A 170 -15.61 5.12 -9.49
N SER A 171 -14.41 5.63 -9.43
CA SER A 171 -13.93 6.67 -10.35
C SER A 171 -13.91 6.19 -11.80
N ALA A 172 -13.50 4.94 -12.04
CA ALA A 172 -13.55 4.33 -13.37
C ALA A 172 -14.99 4.15 -13.86
N ALA A 173 -15.89 3.71 -12.99
CA ALA A 173 -17.33 3.61 -13.33
C ALA A 173 -17.96 4.97 -13.67
N GLN A 174 -17.58 6.03 -12.96
CA GLN A 174 -18.02 7.39 -13.27
C GLN A 174 -17.52 7.84 -14.66
N ARG A 175 -16.28 7.55 -15.04
CA ARG A 175 -15.78 7.81 -16.39
C ARG A 175 -16.51 6.98 -17.45
N ALA A 176 -16.76 5.72 -17.19
CA ALA A 176 -17.55 4.88 -18.09
C ALA A 176 -18.97 5.47 -18.31
N ALA A 177 -19.58 6.00 -17.24
CA ALA A 177 -20.88 6.68 -17.35
C ALA A 177 -20.83 7.96 -18.21
N LEU A 178 -19.72 8.72 -18.17
CA LEU A 178 -19.52 9.88 -19.06
C LEU A 178 -19.41 9.44 -20.52
N VAL A 179 -18.63 8.38 -20.78
CA VAL A 179 -18.49 7.80 -22.13
C VAL A 179 -19.85 7.33 -22.68
N LEU A 180 -20.66 6.65 -21.86
CA LEU A 180 -22.02 6.21 -22.24
C LEU A 180 -22.97 7.38 -22.51
N LYS A 181 -22.71 8.55 -21.94
CA LYS A 181 -23.46 9.80 -22.21
C LYS A 181 -22.96 10.55 -23.45
N GLY A 182 -21.94 10.04 -24.13
CA GLY A 182 -21.42 10.59 -25.38
C GLY A 182 -20.14 11.42 -25.26
N THR A 183 -19.53 11.53 -24.06
CA THR A 183 -18.20 12.17 -23.92
C THR A 183 -17.13 11.27 -24.51
N SER A 184 -16.26 11.83 -25.37
CA SER A 184 -15.19 11.04 -26.00
C SER A 184 -14.16 10.56 -24.95
N PRO A 185 -13.70 9.30 -24.99
CA PRO A 185 -12.60 8.84 -24.15
C PRO A 185 -11.33 9.69 -24.31
N GLN A 186 -11.04 10.17 -25.50
CA GLN A 186 -9.92 11.07 -25.76
C GLN A 186 -10.03 12.41 -25.02
N GLU A 187 -11.24 12.95 -24.89
CA GLU A 187 -11.51 14.18 -24.13
C GLU A 187 -11.35 13.95 -22.63
N ILE A 188 -11.79 12.80 -22.13
CA ILE A 188 -11.63 12.39 -20.74
C ILE A 188 -10.15 12.18 -20.41
N GLY A 189 -9.41 11.52 -21.31
CA GLY A 189 -7.97 11.27 -21.19
C GLY A 189 -7.57 10.30 -20.10
N VAL A 190 -6.26 10.30 -19.80
CA VAL A 190 -5.66 9.51 -18.73
C VAL A 190 -5.14 10.44 -17.66
N THR A 191 -5.47 10.15 -16.40
CA THR A 191 -4.99 10.91 -15.25
C THR A 191 -4.45 9.98 -14.18
N GLU A 192 -3.64 10.50 -13.28
CA GLU A 192 -3.18 9.77 -12.12
C GLU A 192 -4.28 9.73 -11.04
N ILE A 193 -4.41 8.57 -10.39
CA ILE A 193 -5.34 8.42 -9.27
C ILE A 193 -4.66 8.79 -7.96
N THR A 194 -5.42 9.37 -7.04
CA THR A 194 -4.92 9.70 -5.70
C THR A 194 -4.50 8.42 -4.96
N GLN A 195 -3.29 8.43 -4.46
CA GLN A 195 -2.72 7.38 -3.62
C GLN A 195 -2.62 7.86 -2.18
N GLY A 196 -2.50 6.92 -1.26
CA GLY A 196 -2.34 7.21 0.16
C GLY A 196 -1.68 6.07 0.91
N PHE A 197 -1.26 6.35 2.14
CA PHE A 197 -0.69 5.33 2.99
C PHE A 197 -1.78 4.45 3.60
N ILE A 198 -1.53 3.15 3.62
CA ILE A 198 -2.37 2.15 4.26
C ILE A 198 -1.47 1.32 5.17
N TYR A 199 -1.76 1.34 6.48
CA TYR A 199 -0.96 0.67 7.52
C TYR A 199 -1.68 -0.58 8.03
N ASP A 200 -0.94 -1.66 8.26
CA ASP A 200 -1.47 -2.83 8.94
C ASP A 200 -1.35 -2.65 10.47
N TYR A 201 -2.48 -2.62 11.19
CA TYR A 201 -2.49 -2.48 12.65
C TYR A 201 -1.60 -3.53 13.34
N LYS A 202 -1.61 -4.78 12.87
CA LYS A 202 -0.78 -5.85 13.45
C LYS A 202 0.72 -5.55 13.33
N GLN A 203 1.11 -4.87 12.28
CA GLN A 203 2.50 -4.46 12.08
C GLN A 203 2.84 -3.21 12.89
N LEU A 204 1.90 -2.28 13.06
CA LEU A 204 2.07 -1.15 13.98
C LEU A 204 2.33 -1.66 15.41
N ASP A 205 1.51 -2.59 15.88
CA ASP A 205 1.67 -3.24 17.19
C ASP A 205 3.02 -3.98 17.31
N TYR A 206 3.37 -4.79 16.31
CA TYR A 206 4.62 -5.54 16.27
C TYR A 206 5.87 -4.65 16.35
N PHE A 207 5.84 -3.47 15.71
CA PHE A 207 6.92 -2.49 15.72
C PHE A 207 6.81 -1.47 16.85
N HIS A 208 5.77 -1.58 17.70
CA HIS A 208 5.48 -0.65 18.80
C HIS A 208 5.31 0.80 18.30
N ILE A 209 4.66 0.98 17.17
CA ILE A 209 4.31 2.27 16.61
C ILE A 209 2.89 2.61 17.04
N ASP A 210 2.74 3.73 17.73
CA ASP A 210 1.44 4.25 18.11
C ASP A 210 0.60 4.58 16.87
N PRO A 211 -0.61 4.01 16.73
CA PRO A 211 -1.51 4.31 15.62
C PRO A 211 -1.76 5.81 15.42
N ASP A 212 -1.80 6.60 16.48
CA ASP A 212 -2.04 8.04 16.42
C ASP A 212 -0.92 8.79 15.67
N LYS A 213 0.31 8.24 15.64
CA LYS A 213 1.44 8.83 14.89
C LYS A 213 1.30 8.72 13.38
N VAL A 214 0.50 7.77 12.90
CA VAL A 214 0.33 7.49 11.47
C VAL A 214 -1.09 7.77 10.97
N SER A 215 -2.07 7.90 11.85
CA SER A 215 -3.48 8.15 11.50
C SER A 215 -3.68 9.43 10.68
N SER A 216 -2.87 10.46 10.91
CA SER A 216 -2.91 11.71 10.13
C SER A 216 -2.33 11.58 8.72
N SER A 217 -1.56 10.54 8.44
CA SER A 217 -0.88 10.32 7.16
C SER A 217 -1.50 9.23 6.29
N GLY A 218 -2.42 8.42 6.84
CA GLY A 218 -3.02 7.33 6.10
C GLY A 218 -4.10 6.57 6.84
N THR A 219 -4.59 5.53 6.22
CA THR A 219 -5.64 4.65 6.75
C THR A 219 -5.02 3.46 7.48
N ILE A 220 -5.59 3.08 8.61
CA ILE A 220 -5.18 1.86 9.34
C ILE A 220 -6.21 0.76 9.05
N VAL A 221 -5.70 -0.40 8.63
CA VAL A 221 -6.53 -1.60 8.38
C VAL A 221 -6.22 -2.69 9.41
N ASN A 222 -7.08 -3.69 9.50
CA ASN A 222 -6.96 -4.83 10.43
C ASN A 222 -6.96 -4.43 11.90
N GLU A 223 -7.47 -3.26 12.23
CA GLU A 223 -7.62 -2.79 13.59
C GLU A 223 -8.63 -3.67 14.34
N PRO A 224 -8.29 -4.19 15.54
CA PRO A 224 -9.22 -4.97 16.35
C PRO A 224 -10.44 -4.14 16.75
N TYR A 225 -11.60 -4.79 16.87
CA TYR A 225 -12.85 -4.10 17.23
C TYR A 225 -12.76 -3.32 18.54
N TRP A 226 -12.02 -3.84 19.54
CA TRP A 226 -11.86 -3.16 20.84
C TRP A 226 -11.01 -1.88 20.73
N GLU A 227 -10.02 -1.82 19.85
CA GLU A 227 -9.25 -0.60 19.58
C GLU A 227 -10.10 0.40 18.80
N LYS A 228 -10.71 -0.05 17.71
CA LYS A 228 -11.57 0.78 16.85
C LYS A 228 -12.72 1.43 17.62
N TYR A 229 -13.26 0.74 18.63
CA TYR A 229 -14.40 1.20 19.45
C TYR A 229 -14.02 1.42 20.90
N LYS A 230 -12.75 1.60 21.24
CA LYS A 230 -12.28 1.72 22.63
C LYS A 230 -13.02 2.78 23.45
N TYR A 231 -13.29 3.94 22.85
CA TYR A 231 -14.04 5.00 23.55
C TYR A 231 -15.49 4.60 23.82
N LEU A 232 -16.12 3.86 22.93
CA LEU A 232 -17.46 3.31 23.17
C LEU A 232 -17.47 2.31 24.31
N PHE A 233 -16.47 1.42 24.37
CA PHE A 233 -16.34 0.45 25.48
C PHE A 233 -16.04 1.13 26.81
N ILE A 234 -15.18 2.15 26.84
CA ILE A 234 -14.88 2.95 28.03
C ILE A 234 -16.13 3.64 28.55
N LEU A 235 -17.03 4.08 27.68
CA LEU A 235 -18.27 4.75 28.07
C LEU A 235 -19.38 3.76 28.48
N LEU A 236 -19.52 2.65 27.75
CA LEU A 236 -20.57 1.65 27.99
C LEU A 236 -20.30 0.80 29.23
N TYR A 237 -19.09 0.38 29.48
CA TYR A 237 -18.76 -0.53 30.57
C TYR A 237 -19.11 0.04 31.97
N PRO A 238 -18.72 1.28 32.30
CA PRO A 238 -19.13 1.91 33.57
C PRO A 238 -20.64 2.10 33.65
N SER A 239 -21.32 2.43 32.57
CA SER A 239 -22.77 2.63 32.53
C SER A 239 -23.53 1.33 32.81
N ILE A 240 -23.11 0.22 32.19
CA ILE A 240 -23.68 -1.12 32.47
C ILE A 240 -23.45 -1.52 33.90
N LEU A 241 -22.23 -1.32 34.41
CA LEU A 241 -21.90 -1.64 35.82
C LEU A 241 -22.75 -0.83 36.81
N ALA A 242 -22.94 0.46 36.54
CA ALA A 242 -23.80 1.31 37.38
C ALA A 242 -25.25 0.84 37.37
N LEU A 243 -25.80 0.44 36.22
CA LEU A 243 -27.15 -0.11 36.11
C LEU A 243 -27.29 -1.44 36.88
N LEU A 244 -26.30 -2.31 36.80
CA LEU A 244 -26.27 -3.58 37.57
C LEU A 244 -26.27 -3.33 39.08
N ILE A 245 -25.42 -2.41 39.55
CA ILE A 245 -25.38 -2.05 40.97
C ILE A 245 -26.71 -1.45 41.41
N ALA A 246 -27.29 -0.54 40.64
CA ALA A 246 -28.59 0.03 40.92
C ALA A 246 -29.70 -1.03 41.00
N SER A 247 -29.70 -1.99 40.10
CA SER A 247 -30.64 -3.11 40.05
C SER A 247 -30.52 -3.99 41.31
N ILE A 248 -29.30 -4.32 41.72
CA ILE A 248 -29.03 -5.11 42.94
C ILE A 248 -29.52 -4.36 44.18
N VAL A 249 -29.21 -3.07 44.32
CA VAL A 249 -29.64 -2.24 45.43
C VAL A 249 -31.17 -2.13 45.45
N TRP A 250 -31.82 -2.00 44.32
CA TRP A 250 -33.29 -1.97 44.24
C TRP A 250 -33.92 -3.29 44.68
N LEU A 251 -33.39 -4.43 44.21
CA LEU A 251 -33.84 -5.77 44.63
C LEU A 251 -33.65 -6.00 46.15
N MET A 252 -32.53 -5.57 46.70
CA MET A 252 -32.28 -5.65 48.15
C MET A 252 -33.26 -4.80 48.99
N ARG A 253 -33.68 -3.66 48.46
CA ARG A 253 -34.70 -2.81 49.11
C ARG A 253 -36.11 -3.36 48.96
N ALA A 254 -36.44 -3.94 47.81
CA ALA A 254 -37.76 -4.54 47.56
C ALA A 254 -38.03 -5.81 48.36
N ASN A 255 -36.97 -6.53 48.77
CA ASN A 255 -37.06 -7.75 49.58
C ASN A 255 -36.96 -7.52 51.12
N ARG A 256 -36.93 -6.27 51.56
CA ARG A 256 -37.06 -5.85 52.95
C ARG A 256 -38.48 -5.33 53.25
#